data_326701d0c755f0ddf1069660d8bbb9a4
#
_entry.id   326701d0c755f0ddf1069660d8bbb9a4
#
_cell.length_a   1.000
_cell.length_b   1.000
_cell.length_c   1.000
_cell.angle_alpha   90.00
_cell.angle_beta   90.00
_cell.angle_gamma   90.00
#
_symmetry.space_group_name_H-M   'P 1'
#
loop_
_entity.id
_entity.type
_entity.pdbx_description
1 polymer ?
#
loop_
_entity_poly.entity_id
_entity_poly.type
_entity_poly.pdbx_seq_one_letter_code
_entity_poly.pdbx_strand_id
1 'polypeptide(L)'
;SGNFGNLTAGLYANALGLPVENFIASTNRNDTFINYLMSGTYEPKPSVLTYSNAMDVGAPSNFTRILDLFDNDWKAIKGKIDGIAVSDEETLQIMDRIYSATGYIIDPHGAVGYLGLESFQKEGNTGVVLGTASPLKFSSVIQKVVPSFETPDAGSKTEFKTSIKND
;
A
#
# COMPACT_ATOMS: atom_id res chain seq x y z
N SER A 1 -1.77 -1.01 -3.12
CA SER A 1 -2.01 -2.45 -3.34
C SER A 1 -2.32 -2.72 -4.82
N GLY A 2 -1.42 -3.42 -5.56
CA GLY A 2 -1.57 -3.59 -7.00
C GLY A 2 -2.83 -4.36 -7.41
N ASN A 3 -2.94 -5.64 -7.03
CA ASN A 3 -4.07 -6.50 -7.43
C ASN A 3 -5.22 -6.53 -6.40
N PHE A 4 -5.17 -5.71 -5.38
CA PHE A 4 -6.20 -5.54 -4.33
C PHE A 4 -6.59 -6.81 -3.56
N GLY A 5 -5.75 -7.84 -3.50
CA GLY A 5 -6.01 -9.05 -2.74
C GLY A 5 -6.28 -8.77 -1.26
N ASN A 6 -5.39 -8.03 -0.58
CA ASN A 6 -5.52 -7.69 0.83
C ASN A 6 -6.72 -6.75 1.10
N LEU A 7 -6.94 -5.76 0.22
CA LEU A 7 -8.10 -4.87 0.34
C LEU A 7 -9.41 -5.67 0.25
N THR A 8 -9.52 -6.53 -0.76
CA THR A 8 -10.70 -7.38 -0.95
C THR A 8 -10.92 -8.31 0.25
N ALA A 9 -9.86 -8.95 0.75
CA ALA A 9 -9.96 -9.82 1.93
C ALA A 9 -10.43 -9.03 3.17
N GLY A 10 -9.91 -7.82 3.37
CA GLY A 10 -10.34 -6.94 4.45
C GLY A 10 -11.81 -6.53 4.34
N LEU A 11 -12.27 -6.21 3.13
CA LEU A 11 -13.68 -5.86 2.86
C LEU A 11 -14.61 -7.04 3.14
N TYR A 12 -14.26 -8.26 2.73
CA TYR A 12 -15.02 -9.45 3.08
C TYR A 12 -15.01 -9.71 4.59
N ALA A 13 -13.86 -9.56 5.25
CA ALA A 13 -13.80 -9.69 6.71
C ALA A 13 -14.70 -8.66 7.42
N ASN A 14 -14.75 -7.43 6.91
CA ASN A 14 -15.66 -6.40 7.43
C ASN A 14 -17.13 -6.77 7.21
N ALA A 15 -17.49 -7.29 6.04
CA ALA A 15 -18.83 -7.81 5.78
C ALA A 15 -19.22 -8.98 6.71
N LEU A 16 -18.22 -9.74 7.19
CA LEU A 16 -18.39 -10.82 8.17
C LEU A 16 -18.35 -10.35 9.62
N GLY A 17 -18.24 -9.04 9.89
CA GLY A 17 -18.33 -8.45 11.21
C GLY A 17 -17.01 -7.94 11.81
N LEU A 18 -15.88 -7.95 11.09
CA LEU A 18 -14.66 -7.27 11.55
C LEU A 18 -14.92 -5.76 11.66
N PRO A 19 -14.68 -5.13 12.83
CA PRO A 19 -15.01 -3.72 13.05
C PRO A 19 -13.96 -2.80 12.43
N VAL A 20 -14.02 -2.64 11.10
CA VAL A 20 -13.20 -1.68 10.35
C VAL A 20 -14.08 -0.52 9.90
N GLU A 21 -13.74 0.69 10.31
CA GLU A 21 -14.49 1.89 9.94
C GLU A 21 -14.31 2.20 8.46
N ASN A 22 -13.06 2.24 7.99
CA ASN A 22 -12.71 2.62 6.63
C ASN A 22 -11.50 1.86 6.11
N PHE A 23 -11.38 1.76 4.80
CA PHE A 23 -10.25 1.18 4.10
C PHE A 23 -9.53 2.24 3.27
N ILE A 24 -8.22 2.09 3.12
CA ILE A 24 -7.42 2.99 2.30
C ILE A 24 -6.72 2.18 1.20
N ALA A 25 -7.09 2.48 -0.04
CA ALA A 25 -6.46 1.91 -1.22
C ALA A 25 -5.26 2.78 -1.62
N SER A 26 -4.07 2.42 -1.16
CA SER A 26 -2.82 3.10 -1.57
C SER A 26 -2.25 2.39 -2.79
N THR A 27 -2.11 3.09 -3.90
CA THR A 27 -1.50 2.60 -5.14
C THR A 27 -0.21 3.38 -5.44
N ASN A 28 0.61 2.84 -6.32
CA ASN A 28 1.64 3.61 -6.99
C ASN A 28 1.03 4.35 -8.20
N ARG A 29 1.84 4.76 -9.17
CA ARG A 29 1.39 5.44 -10.40
C ARG A 29 0.40 4.62 -11.26
N ASN A 30 0.20 3.35 -10.93
CA ASN A 30 -0.84 2.51 -11.52
C ASN A 30 -2.17 2.79 -10.79
N ASP A 31 -2.78 3.90 -11.11
CA ASP A 31 -3.85 4.59 -10.37
C ASP A 31 -5.28 4.27 -10.85
N THR A 32 -5.46 3.23 -11.64
CA THR A 32 -6.76 2.87 -12.26
C THR A 32 -7.91 2.84 -11.25
N PHE A 33 -7.68 2.25 -10.06
CA PHE A 33 -8.72 2.19 -9.03
C PHE A 33 -8.99 3.55 -8.38
N ILE A 34 -7.96 4.38 -8.21
CA ILE A 34 -8.11 5.72 -7.65
C ILE A 34 -8.97 6.59 -8.60
N ASN A 35 -8.70 6.50 -9.91
CA ASN A 35 -9.51 7.18 -10.92
C ASN A 35 -10.96 6.70 -10.91
N TYR A 36 -11.19 5.39 -10.72
CA TYR A 36 -12.54 4.85 -10.53
C TYR A 36 -13.23 5.43 -9.28
N LEU A 37 -12.55 5.51 -8.14
CA LEU A 37 -13.13 6.11 -6.94
C LEU A 37 -13.55 7.58 -7.17
N MET A 38 -12.80 8.31 -8.00
CA MET A 38 -13.12 9.71 -8.31
C MET A 38 -14.26 9.85 -9.31
N SER A 39 -14.28 9.03 -10.37
CA SER A 39 -15.16 9.22 -11.54
C SER A 39 -16.37 8.28 -11.60
N GLY A 40 -16.30 7.14 -10.93
CA GLY A 40 -17.27 6.06 -11.10
C GLY A 40 -17.09 5.23 -12.38
N THR A 41 -16.11 5.58 -13.21
CA THR A 41 -15.84 4.87 -14.47
C THR A 41 -14.54 4.07 -14.34
N TYR A 42 -14.60 2.78 -14.64
CA TYR A 42 -13.44 1.90 -14.62
C TYR A 42 -12.77 1.83 -15.99
N GLU A 43 -11.57 2.37 -16.06
CA GLU A 43 -10.77 2.42 -17.28
C GLU A 43 -9.39 1.77 -17.04
N PRO A 44 -9.25 0.45 -17.27
CA PRO A 44 -7.97 -0.23 -17.13
C PRO A 44 -6.95 0.31 -18.13
N LYS A 45 -5.70 0.47 -17.65
CA LYS A 45 -4.58 1.01 -18.42
C LYS A 45 -3.43 0.01 -18.45
N PRO A 46 -2.54 0.07 -19.45
CA PRO A 46 -1.26 -0.61 -19.38
C PRO A 46 -0.52 -0.20 -18.10
N SER A 47 0.12 -1.15 -17.43
CA SER A 47 0.91 -0.84 -16.23
C SER A 47 2.18 -0.07 -16.58
N VAL A 48 2.58 0.83 -15.70
CA VAL A 48 3.87 1.56 -15.76
C VAL A 48 4.80 1.04 -14.68
N LEU A 49 6.10 1.01 -14.97
CA LEU A 49 7.13 0.57 -14.03
C LEU A 49 7.32 1.59 -12.91
N THR A 50 7.43 1.09 -11.68
CA THR A 50 7.67 1.89 -10.47
C THR A 50 8.64 1.20 -9.52
N TYR A 51 9.07 1.90 -8.45
CA TYR A 51 9.89 1.32 -7.40
C TYR A 51 9.14 0.30 -6.53
N SER A 52 7.83 0.43 -6.42
CA SER A 52 6.96 -0.54 -5.75
C SER A 52 6.37 -1.55 -6.76
N ASN A 53 7.22 -2.18 -7.54
CA ASN A 53 6.88 -2.90 -8.78
C ASN A 53 5.94 -4.11 -8.61
N ALA A 54 5.82 -4.69 -7.42
CA ALA A 54 4.80 -5.72 -7.16
C ALA A 54 3.36 -5.16 -7.17
N MET A 55 3.22 -3.83 -7.20
CA MET A 55 1.95 -3.12 -7.38
C MET A 55 1.75 -2.56 -8.80
N ASP A 56 2.62 -2.88 -9.77
CA ASP A 56 2.51 -2.42 -11.16
C ASP A 56 1.39 -3.16 -11.89
N VAL A 57 0.16 -2.86 -11.53
CA VAL A 57 -1.05 -3.50 -12.05
C VAL A 57 -2.03 -2.45 -12.54
N GLY A 58 -2.17 -2.34 -13.87
CA GLY A 58 -3.10 -1.41 -14.51
C GLY A 58 -4.55 -1.92 -14.60
N ALA A 59 -4.77 -3.24 -14.39
CA ALA A 59 -6.07 -3.89 -14.41
C ALA A 59 -6.20 -4.91 -13.27
N PRO A 60 -6.46 -4.47 -12.02
CA PRO A 60 -6.51 -5.35 -10.86
C PRO A 60 -7.67 -6.37 -10.95
N SER A 61 -7.35 -7.66 -10.95
CA SER A 61 -8.33 -8.74 -11.13
C SER A 61 -9.31 -8.87 -9.95
N ASN A 62 -8.93 -8.45 -8.75
CA ASN A 62 -9.84 -8.45 -7.59
C ASN A 62 -10.85 -7.30 -7.60
N PHE A 63 -10.76 -6.37 -8.55
CA PHE A 63 -11.73 -5.29 -8.67
C PHE A 63 -13.15 -5.80 -8.90
N THR A 64 -13.31 -6.85 -9.71
CA THR A 64 -14.63 -7.46 -9.93
C THR A 64 -15.27 -8.00 -8.66
N ARG A 65 -14.45 -8.50 -7.71
CA ARG A 65 -14.94 -8.97 -6.40
C ARG A 65 -15.40 -7.82 -5.51
N ILE A 66 -14.72 -6.67 -5.61
CA ILE A 66 -15.13 -5.46 -4.88
C ILE A 66 -16.45 -4.95 -5.44
N LEU A 67 -16.60 -4.92 -6.78
CA LEU A 67 -17.86 -4.54 -7.41
C LEU A 67 -19.01 -5.45 -6.98
N ASP A 68 -18.80 -6.77 -7.00
CA ASP A 68 -19.80 -7.77 -6.58
C ASP A 68 -20.20 -7.60 -5.11
N LEU A 69 -19.24 -7.40 -4.21
CA LEU A 69 -19.49 -7.21 -2.78
C LEU A 69 -20.37 -5.98 -2.47
N PHE A 70 -20.32 -4.97 -3.32
CA PHE A 70 -21.09 -3.73 -3.17
C PHE A 70 -22.25 -3.60 -4.19
N ASP A 71 -22.69 -4.70 -4.81
CA ASP A 71 -23.77 -4.71 -5.81
C ASP A 71 -23.55 -3.67 -6.95
N ASN A 72 -22.29 -3.42 -7.32
CA ASN A 72 -21.85 -2.39 -8.26
C ASN A 72 -22.22 -0.95 -7.87
N ASP A 73 -22.56 -0.69 -6.62
CA ASP A 73 -22.83 0.66 -6.12
C ASP A 73 -21.53 1.43 -5.87
N TRP A 74 -21.15 2.27 -6.84
CA TRP A 74 -19.98 3.15 -6.74
C TRP A 74 -20.02 4.06 -5.51
N LYS A 75 -21.20 4.56 -5.13
CA LYS A 75 -21.31 5.46 -3.95
C LYS A 75 -21.03 4.69 -2.66
N ALA A 76 -21.49 3.47 -2.55
CA ALA A 76 -21.19 2.60 -1.41
C ALA A 76 -19.69 2.26 -1.35
N ILE A 77 -19.06 1.94 -2.49
CA ILE A 77 -17.61 1.71 -2.58
C ILE A 77 -16.84 2.95 -2.12
N LYS A 78 -17.15 4.12 -2.70
CA LYS A 78 -16.52 5.41 -2.36
C LYS A 78 -16.75 5.84 -0.91
N GLY A 79 -17.88 5.48 -0.32
CA GLY A 79 -18.19 5.75 1.08
C GLY A 79 -17.42 4.86 2.07
N LYS A 80 -16.84 3.74 1.59
CA LYS A 80 -16.13 2.77 2.43
C LYS A 80 -14.62 2.73 2.17
N ILE A 81 -14.17 3.20 1.02
CA ILE A 81 -12.78 3.12 0.59
C ILE A 81 -12.29 4.51 0.19
N ASP A 82 -11.31 5.02 0.92
CA ASP A 82 -10.49 6.14 0.49
C ASP A 82 -9.34 5.66 -0.40
N GLY A 83 -8.73 6.56 -1.17
CA GLY A 83 -7.63 6.15 -2.04
C GLY A 83 -6.64 7.26 -2.36
N ILE A 84 -5.39 6.85 -2.55
CA ILE A 84 -4.29 7.73 -2.95
C ILE A 84 -3.38 7.03 -3.94
N ALA A 85 -2.89 7.77 -4.94
CA ALA A 85 -1.81 7.35 -5.81
C ALA A 85 -0.52 8.05 -5.37
N VAL A 86 0.55 7.29 -5.20
CA VAL A 86 1.84 7.73 -4.67
C VAL A 86 2.90 7.62 -5.75
N SER A 87 3.66 8.67 -5.98
CA SER A 87 4.78 8.69 -6.91
C SER A 87 6.02 7.97 -6.35
N ASP A 88 6.98 7.66 -7.24
CA ASP A 88 8.27 7.11 -6.83
C ASP A 88 9.06 8.08 -5.94
N GLU A 89 8.94 9.37 -6.20
CA GLU A 89 9.60 10.41 -5.41
C GLU A 89 9.05 10.45 -3.98
N GLU A 90 7.73 10.50 -3.82
CA GLU A 90 7.07 10.44 -2.51
C GLU A 90 7.40 9.14 -1.78
N THR A 91 7.45 8.01 -2.51
CA THR A 91 7.85 6.71 -1.95
C THR A 91 9.24 6.78 -1.32
N LEU A 92 10.24 7.34 -2.04
CA LEU A 92 11.59 7.49 -1.49
C LEU A 92 11.64 8.47 -0.31
N GLN A 93 10.90 9.57 -0.36
CA GLN A 93 10.82 10.54 0.74
C GLN A 93 10.27 9.89 2.02
N ILE A 94 9.24 9.07 1.90
CA ILE A 94 8.67 8.34 3.05
C ILE A 94 9.67 7.32 3.60
N MET A 95 10.34 6.56 2.72
CA MET A 95 11.36 5.58 3.12
C MET A 95 12.48 6.26 3.90
N ASP A 96 13.01 7.39 3.40
CA ASP A 96 14.06 8.17 4.06
C ASP A 96 13.60 8.71 5.42
N ARG A 97 12.42 9.31 5.48
CA ARG A 97 11.84 9.87 6.70
C ARG A 97 11.68 8.82 7.79
N ILE A 98 11.12 7.66 7.46
CA ILE A 98 10.93 6.56 8.42
C ILE A 98 12.28 6.03 8.90
N TYR A 99 13.23 5.80 7.97
CA TYR A 99 14.55 5.32 8.32
C TYR A 99 15.30 6.31 9.21
N SER A 100 15.32 7.59 8.87
CA SER A 100 15.98 8.64 9.64
C SER A 100 15.40 8.80 11.04
N ALA A 101 14.08 8.67 11.19
CA ALA A 101 13.41 8.83 12.48
C ALA A 101 13.52 7.59 13.39
N THR A 102 13.53 6.38 12.82
CA THR A 102 13.32 5.14 13.60
C THR A 102 14.38 4.06 13.39
N GLY A 103 15.20 4.19 12.34
CA GLY A 103 16.11 3.12 11.88
C GLY A 103 15.38 1.93 11.24
N TYR A 104 14.05 2.01 11.05
CA TYR A 104 13.28 0.96 10.38
C TYR A 104 13.42 1.05 8.87
N ILE A 105 13.81 -0.04 8.24
CA ILE A 105 13.91 -0.13 6.79
C ILE A 105 12.58 -0.62 6.24
N ILE A 106 11.76 0.32 5.78
CA ILE A 106 10.50 0.00 5.12
C ILE A 106 10.74 -0.30 3.63
N ASP A 107 10.05 -1.29 3.09
CA ASP A 107 10.08 -1.55 1.65
C ASP A 107 9.19 -0.53 0.89
N PRO A 108 9.40 -0.34 -0.45
CA PRO A 108 8.66 0.67 -1.19
C PRO A 108 7.14 0.47 -1.21
N HIS A 109 6.64 -0.77 -1.08
CA HIS A 109 5.20 -1.04 -1.01
C HIS A 109 4.64 -0.64 0.35
N GLY A 110 5.37 -0.93 1.42
CA GLY A 110 5.06 -0.49 2.78
C GLY A 110 5.03 1.03 2.88
N ALA A 111 5.98 1.72 2.23
CA ALA A 111 6.04 3.19 2.20
C ALA A 111 4.80 3.81 1.53
N VAL A 112 4.35 3.25 0.40
CA VAL A 112 3.10 3.65 -0.26
C VAL A 112 1.89 3.45 0.66
N GLY A 113 1.82 2.30 1.36
CA GLY A 113 0.76 2.04 2.33
C GLY A 113 0.78 3.00 3.53
N TYR A 114 1.98 3.31 4.01
CA TYR A 114 2.17 4.22 5.15
C TYR A 114 1.73 5.65 4.82
N LEU A 115 2.12 6.19 3.65
CA LEU A 115 1.67 7.52 3.22
C LEU A 115 0.15 7.58 3.07
N GLY A 116 -0.48 6.50 2.56
CA GLY A 116 -1.92 6.42 2.51
C GLY A 116 -2.56 6.49 3.89
N LEU A 117 -2.02 5.76 4.86
CA LEU A 117 -2.51 5.85 6.24
C LEU A 117 -2.38 7.27 6.80
N GLU A 118 -1.20 7.90 6.70
CA GLU A 118 -1.00 9.28 7.16
C GLU A 118 -1.99 10.27 6.53
N SER A 119 -2.32 10.10 5.23
CA SER A 119 -3.19 11.02 4.50
C SER A 119 -4.65 10.97 4.95
N PHE A 120 -5.10 9.83 5.49
CA PHE A 120 -6.51 9.61 5.82
C PHE A 120 -6.76 9.23 7.28
N GLN A 121 -5.71 9.04 8.10
CA GLN A 121 -5.87 8.72 9.51
C GLN A 121 -6.56 9.87 10.25
N LYS A 122 -7.61 9.52 11.00
CA LYS A 122 -8.33 10.45 11.86
C LYS A 122 -7.84 10.32 13.30
N GLU A 123 -7.88 11.45 14.03
CA GLU A 123 -7.55 11.46 15.45
C GLU A 123 -8.47 10.48 16.23
N GLY A 124 -7.88 9.73 17.13
CA GLY A 124 -8.60 8.72 17.93
C GLY A 124 -8.76 7.36 17.26
N ASN A 125 -8.47 7.22 15.97
CA ASN A 125 -8.55 5.94 15.27
C ASN A 125 -7.20 5.21 15.26
N THR A 126 -7.25 3.88 15.38
CA THR A 126 -6.08 3.02 15.17
C THR A 126 -5.92 2.73 13.68
N GLY A 127 -4.79 3.14 13.12
CA GLY A 127 -4.43 2.82 11.73
C GLY A 127 -3.59 1.55 11.63
N VAL A 128 -3.85 0.72 10.61
CA VAL A 128 -3.09 -0.49 10.32
C VAL A 128 -2.60 -0.50 8.89
N VAL A 129 -1.29 -0.62 8.70
CA VAL A 129 -0.68 -0.84 7.39
C VAL A 129 -0.33 -2.31 7.23
N LEU A 130 -0.77 -2.93 6.15
CA LEU A 130 -0.45 -4.32 5.83
C LEU A 130 0.87 -4.37 5.05
N GLY A 131 1.95 -4.71 5.74
CA GLY A 131 3.25 -5.01 5.12
C GLY A 131 3.25 -6.41 4.51
N THR A 132 3.53 -6.52 3.22
CA THR A 132 3.41 -7.78 2.46
C THR A 132 4.70 -8.19 1.75
N ALA A 133 5.75 -7.38 1.84
CA ALA A 133 7.01 -7.62 1.17
C ALA A 133 8.21 -7.47 2.12
N SER A 134 9.27 -8.21 1.84
CA SER A 134 10.52 -8.04 2.56
C SER A 134 11.38 -6.97 1.88
N PRO A 135 12.01 -6.05 2.64
CA PRO A 135 12.96 -5.08 2.12
C PRO A 135 14.07 -5.70 1.28
N LEU A 136 14.50 -6.91 1.62
CA LEU A 136 15.56 -7.65 0.90
C LEU A 136 15.29 -7.85 -0.59
N LYS A 137 14.02 -7.90 -0.98
CA LYS A 137 13.62 -8.06 -2.39
C LYS A 137 13.80 -6.79 -3.22
N PHE A 138 13.99 -5.65 -2.55
CA PHE A 138 14.03 -4.32 -3.17
C PHE A 138 15.31 -3.57 -2.81
N SER A 139 16.42 -4.29 -2.63
CA SER A 139 17.70 -3.74 -2.18
C SER A 139 18.18 -2.57 -3.05
N SER A 140 18.02 -2.63 -4.37
CA SER A 140 18.40 -1.55 -5.27
C SER A 140 17.58 -0.24 -5.05
N VAL A 141 16.34 -0.35 -4.61
CA VAL A 141 15.52 0.82 -4.25
C VAL A 141 15.90 1.32 -2.86
N ILE A 142 16.11 0.40 -1.91
CA ILE A 142 16.50 0.75 -0.54
C ILE A 142 17.85 1.46 -0.52
N GLN A 143 18.83 1.02 -1.32
CA GLN A 143 20.15 1.67 -1.44
C GLN A 143 20.08 3.12 -1.92
N LYS A 144 18.99 3.55 -2.57
CA LYS A 144 18.79 4.97 -2.92
C LYS A 144 18.57 5.85 -1.69
N VAL A 145 18.09 5.27 -0.60
CA VAL A 145 17.77 5.93 0.67
C VAL A 145 18.80 5.57 1.75
N VAL A 146 19.22 4.31 1.79
CA VAL A 146 20.20 3.77 2.72
C VAL A 146 21.37 3.18 1.93
N PRO A 147 22.35 4.00 1.51
CA PRO A 147 23.46 3.55 0.67
C PRO A 147 24.28 2.40 1.24
N SER A 148 24.35 2.31 2.59
CA SER A 148 25.05 1.25 3.33
C SER A 148 24.24 -0.04 3.46
N PHE A 149 23.04 -0.12 2.88
CA PHE A 149 22.24 -1.33 2.94
C PHE A 149 22.87 -2.45 2.14
N GLU A 150 23.24 -3.52 2.84
CA GLU A 150 23.78 -4.74 2.24
C GLU A 150 22.72 -5.84 2.26
N THR A 151 22.62 -6.57 1.16
CA THR A 151 21.80 -7.78 1.12
C THR A 151 22.55 -8.84 1.91
N PRO A 152 21.99 -9.41 2.99
CA PRO A 152 22.64 -10.50 3.71
C PRO A 152 22.92 -11.68 2.76
N ASP A 153 24.08 -12.29 2.91
CA ASP A 153 24.39 -13.55 2.21
C ASP A 153 23.30 -14.60 2.51
N ALA A 154 23.00 -15.44 1.51
CA ALA A 154 22.04 -16.51 1.65
C ALA A 154 22.47 -17.50 2.75
N GLY A 155 22.06 -17.27 3.97
CA GLY A 155 22.44 -18.05 5.16
C GLY A 155 22.69 -17.20 6.41
N SER A 156 22.83 -15.89 6.29
CA SER A 156 22.93 -15.01 7.45
C SER A 156 21.52 -14.72 8.02
N LYS A 157 21.35 -14.98 9.31
CA LYS A 157 20.15 -14.54 10.05
C LYS A 157 20.32 -13.05 10.39
N THR A 158 19.94 -12.17 9.48
CA THR A 158 19.89 -10.74 9.80
C THR A 158 18.57 -10.46 10.51
N GLU A 159 18.62 -10.03 11.76
CA GLU A 159 17.47 -9.52 12.48
C GLU A 159 17.17 -8.10 12.00
N PHE A 160 16.07 -7.96 11.25
CA PHE A 160 15.53 -6.65 10.94
C PHE A 160 14.60 -6.17 12.05
N LYS A 161 14.61 -4.88 12.32
CA LYS A 161 13.64 -4.26 13.20
C LYS A 161 12.25 -4.39 12.57
N THR A 162 11.39 -5.23 13.13
CA THR A 162 10.11 -5.65 12.53
C THR A 162 8.91 -4.83 13.00
N SER A 163 9.09 -3.87 13.92
CA SER A 163 8.01 -3.03 14.41
C SER A 163 8.47 -1.61 14.69
N ILE A 164 7.62 -0.65 14.35
CA ILE A 164 7.70 0.73 14.81
C ILE A 164 6.84 0.79 16.08
N LYS A 165 7.45 1.06 17.24
CA LYS A 165 6.72 1.43 18.45
C LYS A 165 6.61 2.95 18.44
N ASN A 166 5.40 3.45 18.37
CA ASN A 166 5.13 4.84 18.72
C ASN A 166 4.99 4.87 20.25
N ASP A 167 5.87 5.59 20.91
CA ASP A 167 5.75 5.95 22.33
C ASP A 167 4.73 7.08 22.46
#